data_f6c24bef3bc9f5f34061ccc2d0f73955
#
_entry.id   f6c24bef3bc9f5f34061ccc2d0f73955
#
_cell.length_a   1.000
_cell.length_b   1.000
_cell.length_c   1.000
_cell.angle_alpha   90.00
_cell.angle_beta   90.00
_cell.angle_gamma   90.00
#
_symmetry.space_group_name_H-M   'P 1'
#
loop_
_entity.id
_entity.type
_entity.pdbx_description
1 polymer ?
#
loop_
_entity_poly.entity_id
_entity_poly.type
_entity_poly.pdbx_seq_one_letter_code
_entity_poly.pdbx_strand_id
1 'polypeptide(L)'
;MLKKILLFAVSMVIALPLAGCGKKEADFSETKAICELATLKCYYHNTSELKQEASGIGKVFGNIGYKKAWIEYDGIVKLGIDASKVKIEPNGNKVKVYVPNATILGVDIDVDSISETVSETGWFTKITTEERGETQKKAQEDMKMKAENNTALLSQATQRAKDTLKDYIINVGALIGVEYEIEWVVDENA
;
A
#
# COMPACT_ATOMS: atom_id res chain seq x y z
N MET A 1 67.51 -16.08 31.86
CA MET A 1 66.08 -16.25 32.22
C MET A 1 65.21 -15.08 31.72
N LEU A 2 65.66 -13.85 31.77
CA LEU A 2 64.87 -12.67 31.34
C LEU A 2 64.43 -12.73 29.84
N LYS A 3 65.31 -13.19 28.93
CA LYS A 3 64.98 -13.29 27.49
C LYS A 3 63.86 -14.30 27.16
N LYS A 4 63.71 -15.36 27.97
CA LYS A 4 62.64 -16.37 27.78
C LYS A 4 61.29 -15.85 28.32
N ILE A 5 61.29 -15.03 29.34
CA ILE A 5 60.08 -14.41 29.89
C ILE A 5 59.57 -13.31 28.95
N LEU A 6 60.49 -12.56 28.29
CA LEU A 6 60.10 -11.52 27.32
C LEU A 6 59.45 -12.11 26.06
N LEU A 7 59.97 -13.30 25.58
CA LEU A 7 59.37 -14.00 24.44
C LEU A 7 57.96 -14.58 24.73
N PHE A 8 57.73 -14.99 26.00
CA PHE A 8 56.41 -15.50 26.41
C PHE A 8 55.38 -14.35 26.57
N ALA A 9 55.83 -13.17 27.05
CA ALA A 9 54.98 -11.99 27.18
C ALA A 9 54.59 -11.41 25.81
N VAL A 10 55.47 -11.44 24.79
CA VAL A 10 55.16 -11.00 23.40
C VAL A 10 54.23 -11.94 22.68
N SER A 11 54.33 -13.26 22.93
CA SER A 11 53.41 -14.27 22.36
C SER A 11 52.00 -14.18 22.88
N MET A 12 51.79 -13.72 24.12
CA MET A 12 50.46 -13.60 24.75
C MET A 12 49.73 -12.33 24.33
N VAL A 13 50.40 -11.29 23.84
CA VAL A 13 49.79 -10.03 23.37
C VAL A 13 49.23 -10.18 21.92
N ILE A 14 49.71 -11.12 21.14
CA ILE A 14 49.26 -11.31 19.75
C ILE A 14 47.98 -12.18 19.64
N ALA A 15 47.56 -12.88 20.72
CA ALA A 15 46.40 -13.76 20.73
C ALA A 15 45.07 -13.07 21.10
N LEU A 16 45.06 -11.79 21.41
CA LEU A 16 43.90 -11.07 21.94
C LEU A 16 42.99 -10.28 20.95
N PRO A 17 43.33 -10.13 19.64
CA PRO A 17 42.42 -9.41 18.77
C PRO A 17 41.45 -10.32 17.93
N LEU A 18 41.37 -11.63 18.19
CA LEU A 18 40.54 -12.55 17.38
C LEU A 18 39.15 -12.88 17.98
N ALA A 19 38.79 -12.29 19.13
CA ALA A 19 37.50 -12.52 19.77
C ALA A 19 36.43 -11.45 19.48
N GLY A 20 36.68 -10.57 18.51
CA GLY A 20 35.77 -9.47 18.14
C GLY A 20 34.92 -9.73 16.89
N CYS A 21 34.57 -10.98 16.60
CA CYS A 21 33.53 -11.27 15.61
C CYS A 21 32.16 -11.15 16.29
N GLY A 22 31.74 -9.91 16.61
CA GLY A 22 30.37 -9.64 16.96
C GLY A 22 29.51 -10.12 15.78
N LYS A 23 28.64 -11.10 16.02
CA LYS A 23 27.62 -11.47 15.03
C LYS A 23 26.87 -10.21 14.68
N LYS A 24 26.97 -9.76 13.43
CA LYS A 24 26.10 -8.68 12.94
C LYS A 24 24.68 -9.19 13.04
N GLU A 25 23.84 -8.50 13.81
CA GLU A 25 22.42 -8.78 13.87
C GLU A 25 21.76 -8.27 12.58
N ALA A 26 20.74 -8.99 12.13
CA ALA A 26 19.93 -8.56 10.98
C ALA A 26 19.14 -7.32 11.37
N ASP A 27 19.24 -6.26 10.56
CA ASP A 27 18.45 -5.04 10.72
C ASP A 27 17.32 -5.04 9.68
N PHE A 28 16.09 -5.10 10.16
CA PHE A 28 14.86 -5.05 9.36
C PHE A 28 14.10 -3.73 9.56
N SER A 29 14.76 -2.66 9.97
CA SER A 29 14.16 -1.34 10.21
C SER A 29 13.50 -0.73 8.97
N GLU A 30 13.97 -1.07 7.77
CA GLU A 30 13.46 -0.56 6.50
C GLU A 30 12.18 -1.26 6.00
N THR A 31 11.62 -2.19 6.78
CA THR A 31 10.43 -2.98 6.38
C THR A 31 9.28 -2.11 5.91
N LYS A 32 9.04 -0.96 6.57
CA LYS A 32 7.98 -0.03 6.19
C LYS A 32 8.19 0.55 4.79
N ALA A 33 9.40 1.03 4.50
CA ALA A 33 9.74 1.58 3.19
C ALA A 33 9.63 0.51 2.08
N ILE A 34 10.03 -0.72 2.38
CA ILE A 34 9.90 -1.86 1.47
C ILE A 34 8.44 -2.17 1.13
N CYS A 35 7.55 -2.13 2.13
CA CYS A 35 6.11 -2.32 1.91
C CYS A 35 5.50 -1.18 1.07
N GLU A 36 5.95 0.06 1.26
CA GLU A 36 5.53 1.21 0.44
C GLU A 36 5.96 1.05 -1.03
N LEU A 37 7.16 0.55 -1.29
CA LEU A 37 7.64 0.24 -2.65
C LEU A 37 6.82 -0.87 -3.33
N ALA A 38 6.27 -1.79 -2.55
CA ALA A 38 5.44 -2.88 -3.06
C ALA A 38 4.02 -2.46 -3.44
N THR A 39 3.62 -1.20 -3.20
CA THR A 39 2.28 -0.70 -3.50
C THR A 39 1.94 -0.82 -4.99
N LEU A 40 0.78 -1.42 -5.29
CA LEU A 40 0.22 -1.52 -6.63
C LEU A 40 -0.71 -0.31 -6.88
N LYS A 41 -0.49 0.41 -7.97
CA LYS A 41 -1.36 1.51 -8.41
C LYS A 41 -2.26 1.03 -9.55
N CYS A 42 -3.56 1.12 -9.35
CA CYS A 42 -4.57 0.80 -10.36
C CYS A 42 -5.19 2.10 -10.87
N TYR A 43 -5.12 2.31 -12.17
CA TYR A 43 -5.70 3.48 -12.83
C TYR A 43 -7.12 3.13 -13.29
N TYR A 44 -8.05 3.99 -12.96
CA TYR A 44 -9.47 3.86 -13.30
C TYR A 44 -9.90 5.04 -14.14
N HIS A 45 -10.64 4.76 -15.21
CA HIS A 45 -11.46 5.71 -15.93
C HIS A 45 -12.91 5.28 -15.76
N ASN A 46 -13.72 6.13 -15.14
CA ASN A 46 -15.08 5.78 -14.77
C ASN A 46 -16.07 6.89 -15.09
N THR A 47 -17.34 6.51 -15.09
CA THR A 47 -18.47 7.45 -15.17
C THR A 47 -19.34 7.31 -13.93
N SER A 48 -19.84 8.44 -13.42
CA SER A 48 -20.84 8.48 -12.34
C SER A 48 -22.07 9.25 -12.80
N GLU A 49 -23.24 8.78 -12.43
CA GLU A 49 -24.51 9.43 -12.74
C GLU A 49 -24.94 10.29 -11.55
N LEU A 50 -25.13 11.60 -11.81
CA LEU A 50 -25.87 12.49 -10.93
C LEU A 50 -27.31 12.52 -11.41
N LYS A 51 -28.26 12.11 -10.57
CA LYS A 51 -29.68 12.15 -10.89
C LYS A 51 -30.49 12.72 -9.73
N GLN A 52 -31.30 13.71 -10.04
CA GLN A 52 -32.29 14.28 -9.13
C GLN A 52 -33.61 14.42 -9.86
N GLU A 53 -34.65 13.81 -9.31
CA GLU A 53 -36.00 13.91 -9.84
C GLU A 53 -36.70 15.20 -9.39
N ALA A 54 -37.44 15.81 -10.28
CA ALA A 54 -38.35 16.89 -9.91
C ALA A 54 -39.42 16.38 -8.94
N SER A 55 -39.77 17.13 -7.92
CA SER A 55 -40.75 16.74 -6.92
C SER A 55 -41.93 17.74 -6.87
N GLY A 56 -43.09 17.26 -6.41
CA GLY A 56 -44.27 18.05 -6.20
C GLY A 56 -44.70 18.88 -7.41
N ILE A 57 -44.92 20.17 -7.18
CA ILE A 57 -45.37 21.13 -8.20
C ILE A 57 -44.35 21.30 -9.31
N GLY A 58 -43.04 21.10 -9.03
CA GLY A 58 -41.97 21.20 -10.03
C GLY A 58 -42.14 20.28 -11.24
N LYS A 59 -42.75 19.10 -11.07
CA LYS A 59 -43.04 18.18 -12.19
C LYS A 59 -44.03 18.79 -13.21
N VAL A 60 -44.98 19.61 -12.74
CA VAL A 60 -46.01 20.21 -13.58
C VAL A 60 -45.51 21.44 -14.30
N PHE A 61 -44.60 22.19 -13.67
CA PHE A 61 -44.09 23.47 -14.17
C PHE A 61 -42.68 23.35 -14.76
N GLY A 62 -42.52 22.55 -15.82
CA GLY A 62 -41.26 22.48 -16.57
C GLY A 62 -40.15 21.67 -15.91
N ASN A 63 -40.50 20.68 -15.08
CA ASN A 63 -39.52 19.79 -14.38
C ASN A 63 -38.54 20.60 -13.50
N ILE A 64 -38.98 21.67 -12.85
CA ILE A 64 -38.11 22.43 -11.93
C ILE A 64 -37.57 21.48 -10.86
N GLY A 65 -36.26 21.52 -10.67
CA GLY A 65 -35.53 20.61 -9.76
C GLY A 65 -35.04 19.28 -10.39
N TYR A 66 -35.43 18.99 -11.63
CA TYR A 66 -34.86 17.84 -12.35
C TYR A 66 -33.44 18.10 -12.79
N LYS A 67 -32.54 17.15 -12.51
CA LYS A 67 -31.14 17.15 -12.95
C LYS A 67 -30.72 15.74 -13.30
N LYS A 68 -30.01 15.62 -14.39
CA LYS A 68 -29.32 14.38 -14.78
C LYS A 68 -28.01 14.77 -15.45
N ALA A 69 -26.92 14.25 -14.96
CA ALA A 69 -25.62 14.43 -15.59
C ALA A 69 -24.80 13.14 -15.51
N TRP A 70 -24.01 12.91 -16.55
CA TRP A 70 -22.97 11.91 -16.56
C TRP A 70 -21.64 12.61 -16.38
N ILE A 71 -20.92 12.21 -15.35
CA ILE A 71 -19.62 12.79 -15.00
C ILE A 71 -18.58 11.71 -15.22
N GLU A 72 -17.65 11.98 -16.12
CA GLU A 72 -16.44 11.17 -16.31
C GLU A 72 -15.33 11.65 -15.40
N TYR A 73 -14.54 10.73 -14.90
CA TYR A 73 -13.40 11.04 -14.03
C TYR A 73 -12.35 9.94 -14.08
N ASP A 74 -11.10 10.36 -13.90
CA ASP A 74 -9.96 9.49 -13.71
C ASP A 74 -9.57 9.41 -12.25
N GLY A 75 -8.92 8.31 -11.87
CA GLY A 75 -8.43 8.17 -10.52
C GLY A 75 -7.47 6.99 -10.35
N ILE A 76 -6.85 6.97 -9.20
CA ILE A 76 -5.87 5.95 -8.82
C ILE A 76 -6.30 5.31 -7.51
N VAL A 77 -6.41 3.99 -7.51
CA VAL A 77 -6.54 3.21 -6.27
C VAL A 77 -5.18 2.58 -5.96
N LYS A 78 -4.70 2.80 -4.74
CA LYS A 78 -3.46 2.22 -4.22
C LYS A 78 -3.80 0.98 -3.41
N LEU A 79 -3.25 -0.17 -3.80
CA LEU A 79 -3.42 -1.45 -3.13
C LEU A 79 -2.08 -1.89 -2.54
N GLY A 80 -2.09 -2.44 -1.35
CA GLY A 80 -0.88 -2.92 -0.70
C GLY A 80 -1.18 -3.50 0.67
N ILE A 81 -0.13 -3.89 1.38
CA ILE A 81 -0.23 -4.40 2.74
C ILE A 81 0.02 -3.28 3.76
N ASP A 82 -0.63 -3.38 4.93
CA ASP A 82 -0.35 -2.50 6.05
C ASP A 82 1.01 -2.86 6.67
N ALA A 83 2.00 -2.02 6.43
CA ALA A 83 3.37 -2.22 6.90
C ALA A 83 3.48 -2.32 8.43
N SER A 84 2.56 -1.70 9.19
CA SER A 84 2.56 -1.75 10.65
C SER A 84 2.22 -3.14 11.21
N LYS A 85 1.60 -3.97 10.38
CA LYS A 85 1.20 -5.35 10.70
C LYS A 85 2.21 -6.40 10.23
N VAL A 86 3.21 -6.00 9.44
CA VAL A 86 4.29 -6.90 9.00
C VAL A 86 5.25 -7.13 10.16
N LYS A 87 5.52 -8.40 10.45
CA LYS A 87 6.52 -8.79 11.46
C LYS A 87 7.53 -9.73 10.83
N ILE A 88 8.80 -9.50 11.12
CA ILE A 88 9.94 -10.30 10.66
C ILE A 88 10.65 -10.84 11.89
N GLU A 89 10.63 -12.14 12.08
CA GLU A 89 11.18 -12.83 13.24
C GLU A 89 12.31 -13.79 12.81
N PRO A 90 13.59 -13.35 12.88
CA PRO A 90 14.73 -14.20 12.57
C PRO A 90 14.97 -15.21 13.69
N ASN A 91 15.29 -16.45 13.30
CA ASN A 91 15.70 -17.53 14.20
C ASN A 91 16.77 -18.40 13.53
N GLY A 92 18.03 -18.10 13.81
CA GLY A 92 19.17 -18.73 13.13
C GLY A 92 19.21 -18.37 11.65
N ASN A 93 19.10 -19.37 10.77
CA ASN A 93 19.01 -19.20 9.33
C ASN A 93 17.55 -19.17 8.80
N LYS A 94 16.55 -19.28 9.68
CA LYS A 94 15.15 -19.20 9.32
C LYS A 94 14.58 -17.85 9.72
N VAL A 95 13.66 -17.34 8.90
CA VAL A 95 12.94 -16.10 9.16
C VAL A 95 11.45 -16.36 8.99
N LYS A 96 10.67 -16.14 10.05
CA LYS A 96 9.21 -16.10 9.95
C LYS A 96 8.77 -14.70 9.59
N VAL A 97 7.94 -14.61 8.55
CA VAL A 97 7.42 -13.34 8.05
C VAL A 97 5.90 -13.38 8.08
N TYR A 98 5.32 -12.54 8.95
CA TYR A 98 3.88 -12.37 9.07
C TYR A 98 3.46 -11.25 8.13
N VAL A 99 2.57 -11.57 7.19
CA VAL A 99 2.12 -10.64 6.15
C VAL A 99 0.60 -10.61 6.15
N PRO A 100 -0.02 -9.43 6.35
CA PRO A 100 -1.46 -9.29 6.22
C PRO A 100 -1.89 -9.39 4.75
N ASN A 101 -3.17 -9.64 4.52
CA ASN A 101 -3.75 -9.52 3.20
C ASN A 101 -3.68 -8.06 2.71
N ALA A 102 -3.52 -7.88 1.39
CA ALA A 102 -3.55 -6.56 0.80
C ALA A 102 -4.95 -5.93 0.94
N THR A 103 -4.94 -4.63 1.15
CA THR A 103 -6.13 -3.79 1.26
C THR A 103 -5.98 -2.53 0.41
N ILE A 104 -7.01 -1.70 0.39
CA ILE A 104 -6.92 -0.37 -0.21
C ILE A 104 -6.20 0.56 0.74
N LEU A 105 -5.07 1.10 0.29
CA LEU A 105 -4.26 2.08 1.05
C LEU A 105 -4.68 3.52 0.77
N GLY A 106 -5.34 3.77 -0.36
CA GLY A 106 -5.84 5.09 -0.71
C GLY A 106 -6.55 5.12 -2.05
N VAL A 107 -7.40 6.12 -2.21
CA VAL A 107 -8.12 6.42 -3.46
C VAL A 107 -7.94 7.91 -3.75
N ASP A 108 -7.31 8.21 -4.87
CA ASP A 108 -7.08 9.57 -5.35
C ASP A 108 -7.86 9.78 -6.65
N ILE A 109 -8.75 10.79 -6.69
CA ILE A 109 -9.41 11.23 -7.92
C ILE A 109 -8.61 12.39 -8.50
N ASP A 110 -8.35 12.34 -9.79
CA ASP A 110 -7.85 13.48 -10.54
C ASP A 110 -9.00 14.47 -10.75
N VAL A 111 -9.03 15.52 -9.93
CA VAL A 111 -10.09 16.53 -9.97
C VAL A 111 -10.10 17.32 -11.27
N ASP A 112 -8.96 17.43 -11.94
CA ASP A 112 -8.83 18.12 -13.22
C ASP A 112 -9.37 17.29 -14.40
N SER A 113 -9.49 15.98 -14.20
CA SER A 113 -10.08 15.05 -15.16
C SER A 113 -11.61 15.07 -15.16
N ILE A 114 -12.23 15.63 -14.12
CA ILE A 114 -13.69 15.62 -13.96
C ILE A 114 -14.34 16.43 -15.07
N SER A 115 -15.05 15.73 -15.95
CA SER A 115 -15.79 16.32 -17.07
C SER A 115 -17.25 15.93 -17.03
N GLU A 116 -18.12 16.86 -17.43
CA GLU A 116 -19.55 16.63 -17.57
C GLU A 116 -19.85 16.29 -19.04
N THR A 117 -20.09 15.00 -19.30
CA THR A 117 -20.25 14.50 -20.69
C THR A 117 -21.64 14.80 -21.24
N VAL A 118 -22.68 14.65 -20.42
CA VAL A 118 -24.07 14.93 -20.76
C VAL A 118 -24.78 15.51 -19.57
N SER A 119 -25.48 16.62 -19.73
CA SER A 119 -26.35 17.13 -18.70
C SER A 119 -27.72 17.49 -19.22
N GLU A 120 -28.73 17.09 -18.48
CA GLU A 120 -30.13 17.45 -18.72
C GLU A 120 -30.67 18.11 -17.45
N THR A 121 -31.18 19.32 -17.58
CA THR A 121 -31.74 20.04 -16.42
C THR A 121 -33.14 20.55 -16.76
N GLY A 122 -34.02 20.56 -15.77
CA GLY A 122 -35.32 21.26 -15.85
C GLY A 122 -35.16 22.77 -15.90
N TRP A 123 -36.28 23.47 -16.16
CA TRP A 123 -36.27 24.92 -16.25
C TRP A 123 -35.76 25.55 -14.96
N PHE A 124 -34.85 26.54 -15.08
CA PHE A 124 -34.23 27.28 -13.96
C PHE A 124 -33.42 26.42 -12.99
N THR A 125 -33.07 25.20 -13.39
CA THR A 125 -32.29 24.28 -12.57
C THR A 125 -30.83 24.22 -13.06
N LYS A 126 -29.88 24.33 -12.12
CA LYS A 126 -28.43 24.25 -12.41
C LYS A 126 -27.79 23.23 -11.47
N ILE A 127 -26.73 22.60 -11.91
CA ILE A 127 -25.89 21.75 -11.04
C ILE A 127 -25.04 22.68 -10.18
N THR A 128 -25.11 22.51 -8.87
CA THR A 128 -24.37 23.33 -7.90
C THR A 128 -22.98 22.77 -7.59
N THR A 129 -22.15 23.57 -6.95
CA THR A 129 -20.80 23.15 -6.50
C THR A 129 -20.88 22.04 -5.44
N GLU A 130 -21.89 22.12 -4.55
CA GLU A 130 -22.14 21.11 -3.52
C GLU A 130 -22.47 19.75 -4.16
N GLU A 131 -23.33 19.73 -5.17
CA GLU A 131 -23.70 18.50 -5.89
C GLU A 131 -22.53 17.88 -6.65
N ARG A 132 -21.63 18.72 -7.17
CA ARG A 132 -20.37 18.24 -7.77
C ARG A 132 -19.47 17.58 -6.70
N GLY A 133 -19.39 18.19 -5.50
CA GLY A 133 -18.65 17.62 -4.38
C GLY A 133 -19.23 16.29 -3.88
N GLU A 134 -20.54 16.15 -3.82
CA GLU A 134 -21.22 14.89 -3.48
C GLU A 134 -20.97 13.81 -4.54
N THR A 135 -21.01 14.18 -5.82
CA THR A 135 -20.71 13.27 -6.92
C THR A 135 -19.26 12.80 -6.86
N GLN A 136 -18.32 13.67 -6.51
CA GLN A 136 -16.92 13.29 -6.32
C GLN A 136 -16.75 12.29 -5.17
N LYS A 137 -17.41 12.49 -4.03
CA LYS A 137 -17.39 11.52 -2.92
C LYS A 137 -17.93 10.16 -3.36
N LYS A 138 -19.08 10.15 -4.06
CA LYS A 138 -19.66 8.93 -4.61
C LYS A 138 -18.70 8.25 -5.58
N ALA A 139 -18.02 9.00 -6.42
CA ALA A 139 -17.01 8.49 -7.33
C ALA A 139 -15.86 7.79 -6.59
N GLN A 140 -15.37 8.37 -5.48
CA GLN A 140 -14.35 7.74 -4.64
C GLN A 140 -14.85 6.42 -4.03
N GLU A 141 -16.09 6.42 -3.52
CA GLU A 141 -16.71 5.22 -2.95
C GLU A 141 -16.90 4.12 -3.99
N ASP A 142 -17.35 4.46 -5.19
CA ASP A 142 -17.52 3.51 -6.31
C ASP A 142 -16.18 2.90 -6.74
N MET A 143 -15.12 3.71 -6.84
CA MET A 143 -13.77 3.21 -7.14
C MET A 143 -13.26 2.28 -6.05
N LYS A 144 -13.46 2.67 -4.79
CA LYS A 144 -13.09 1.85 -3.63
C LYS A 144 -13.80 0.50 -3.67
N MET A 145 -15.12 0.49 -3.80
CA MET A 145 -15.91 -0.75 -3.90
C MET A 145 -15.47 -1.65 -5.06
N LYS A 146 -15.21 -1.07 -6.24
CA LYS A 146 -14.72 -1.85 -7.40
C LYS A 146 -13.37 -2.50 -7.10
N ALA A 147 -12.46 -1.79 -6.44
CA ALA A 147 -11.15 -2.31 -6.08
C ALA A 147 -11.23 -3.36 -4.94
N GLU A 148 -12.07 -3.15 -3.92
CA GLU A 148 -12.31 -4.10 -2.83
C GLU A 148 -12.86 -5.44 -3.33
N ASN A 149 -13.75 -5.40 -4.33
CA ASN A 149 -14.32 -6.59 -4.93
C ASN A 149 -13.39 -7.28 -5.95
N ASN A 150 -12.27 -6.66 -6.30
CA ASN A 150 -11.31 -7.23 -7.24
C ASN A 150 -10.27 -8.09 -6.52
N THR A 151 -10.66 -9.30 -6.16
CA THR A 151 -9.80 -10.26 -5.44
C THR A 151 -8.51 -10.59 -6.18
N ALA A 152 -8.51 -10.55 -7.51
CA ALA A 152 -7.32 -10.79 -8.33
C ALA A 152 -6.27 -9.69 -8.13
N LEU A 153 -6.68 -8.41 -8.12
CA LEU A 153 -5.77 -7.29 -7.86
C LEU A 153 -5.25 -7.30 -6.43
N LEU A 154 -6.09 -7.62 -5.44
CA LEU A 154 -5.67 -7.74 -4.04
C LEU A 154 -4.66 -8.88 -3.85
N SER A 155 -4.91 -10.04 -4.47
CA SER A 155 -3.97 -11.16 -4.45
C SER A 155 -2.63 -10.79 -5.11
N GLN A 156 -2.67 -10.08 -6.25
CA GLN A 156 -1.46 -9.59 -6.93
C GLN A 156 -0.68 -8.59 -6.05
N ALA A 157 -1.38 -7.69 -5.35
CA ALA A 157 -0.74 -6.75 -4.43
C ALA A 157 -0.07 -7.49 -3.25
N THR A 158 -0.73 -8.51 -2.67
CA THR A 158 -0.15 -9.36 -1.62
C THR A 158 1.10 -10.09 -2.12
N GLN A 159 1.04 -10.68 -3.33
CA GLN A 159 2.18 -11.38 -3.89
C GLN A 159 3.36 -10.44 -4.15
N ARG A 160 3.11 -9.28 -4.72
CA ARG A 160 4.14 -8.26 -4.94
C ARG A 160 4.82 -7.83 -3.64
N ALA A 161 4.05 -7.66 -2.56
CA ALA A 161 4.61 -7.35 -1.25
C ALA A 161 5.51 -8.47 -0.73
N LYS A 162 5.09 -9.74 -0.86
CA LYS A 162 5.90 -10.90 -0.49
C LYS A 162 7.20 -10.97 -1.28
N ASP A 163 7.14 -10.76 -2.60
CA ASP A 163 8.32 -10.82 -3.46
C ASP A 163 9.33 -9.72 -3.08
N THR A 164 8.85 -8.49 -2.85
CA THR A 164 9.71 -7.37 -2.45
C THR A 164 10.31 -7.58 -1.05
N LEU A 165 9.54 -8.09 -0.10
CA LEU A 165 10.03 -8.45 1.24
C LEU A 165 11.05 -9.59 1.20
N LYS A 166 10.83 -10.59 0.33
CA LYS A 166 11.78 -11.70 0.12
C LYS A 166 13.13 -11.16 -0.33
N ASP A 167 13.15 -10.31 -1.37
CA ASP A 167 14.40 -9.75 -1.89
C ASP A 167 15.10 -8.91 -0.82
N TYR A 168 14.34 -8.13 -0.04
CA TYR A 168 14.90 -7.39 1.08
C TYR A 168 15.55 -8.29 2.13
N ILE A 169 14.86 -9.33 2.59
CA ILE A 169 15.35 -10.26 3.62
C ILE A 169 16.61 -10.98 3.14
N ILE A 170 16.62 -11.44 1.88
CA ILE A 170 17.79 -12.09 1.28
C ILE A 170 18.98 -11.13 1.25
N ASN A 171 18.76 -9.86 0.85
CA ASN A 171 19.81 -8.86 0.81
C ASN A 171 20.36 -8.54 2.21
N VAL A 172 19.49 -8.38 3.22
CA VAL A 172 19.93 -8.20 4.62
C VAL A 172 20.76 -9.41 5.08
N GLY A 173 20.33 -10.62 4.78
CA GLY A 173 21.08 -11.85 5.09
C GLY A 173 22.48 -11.86 4.44
N ALA A 174 22.55 -11.51 3.17
CA ALA A 174 23.82 -11.44 2.44
C ALA A 174 24.82 -10.46 3.07
N LEU A 175 24.35 -9.32 3.59
CA LEU A 175 25.20 -8.33 4.25
C LEU A 175 25.85 -8.84 5.55
N ILE A 176 25.22 -9.81 6.21
CA ILE A 176 25.72 -10.41 7.46
C ILE A 176 26.26 -11.83 7.27
N GLY A 177 26.28 -12.34 6.03
CA GLY A 177 26.78 -13.68 5.70
C GLY A 177 25.83 -14.81 6.11
N VAL A 178 24.52 -14.55 6.18
CA VAL A 178 23.49 -15.55 6.49
C VAL A 178 22.58 -15.77 5.27
N GLU A 179 22.41 -17.02 4.88
CA GLU A 179 21.41 -17.41 3.87
C GLU A 179 20.10 -17.74 4.58
N TYR A 180 19.10 -16.86 4.43
CA TYR A 180 17.82 -17.01 5.10
C TYR A 180 16.85 -17.89 4.31
N GLU A 181 16.24 -18.83 5.02
CA GLU A 181 15.06 -19.60 4.61
C GLU A 181 13.80 -18.90 5.14
N ILE A 182 12.92 -18.44 4.24
CA ILE A 182 11.74 -17.64 4.61
C ILE A 182 10.51 -18.52 4.75
N GLU A 183 9.88 -18.45 5.92
CA GLU A 183 8.59 -19.08 6.22
C GLU A 183 7.51 -17.99 6.25
N TRP A 184 6.58 -18.04 5.28
CA TRP A 184 5.47 -17.09 5.21
C TRP A 184 4.32 -17.51 6.11
N VAL A 185 3.86 -16.60 6.95
CA VAL A 185 2.66 -16.76 7.78
C VAL A 185 1.66 -15.71 7.33
N VAL A 186 0.52 -16.15 6.82
CA VAL A 186 -0.60 -15.24 6.51
C VAL A 186 -1.37 -15.02 7.80
N ASP A 187 -1.40 -13.77 8.27
CA ASP A 187 -2.21 -13.39 9.42
C ASP A 187 -3.60 -12.97 8.92
N GLU A 188 -4.54 -13.91 8.96
CA GLU A 188 -5.93 -13.68 8.53
C GLU A 188 -6.71 -12.75 9.48
N ASN A 189 -6.17 -12.49 10.67
CA ASN A 189 -6.80 -11.67 11.70
C ASN A 189 -6.13 -10.28 11.87
N ALA A 190 -5.21 -9.92 10.99
CA ALA A 190 -4.44 -8.69 11.07
C ALA A 190 -5.13 -7.50 10.36
#